data_fa2dcbcb09e518f3b45b32e76c5310f9
#
_entry.id   fa2dcbcb09e518f3b45b32e76c5310f9
#
_cell.length_a   1.000
_cell.length_b   1.000
_cell.length_c   1.000
_cell.angle_alpha   90.00
_cell.angle_beta   90.00
_cell.angle_gamma   90.00
#
_symmetry.space_group_name_H-M   'P 1'
#
loop_
_entity.id
_entity.type
_entity.pdbx_description
1 polymer ?
#
loop_
_entity_poly.entity_id
_entity_poly.type
_entity_poly.pdbx_seq_one_letter_code
_entity_poly.pdbx_strand_id
1 'polypeptide(L)'
;MCPHRLVLEHVTSRWGVLILIELLDRPHRFSELRRAVGRFGRGVSEKMLTQTLQTLERDGFVHRDAKPVIPPRVDYSLTALGREVAEQVRALALWTEARMGEVGEARERYDAAKRALGAATQDDPRA
;
A
#
# COMPACT_ATOMS: atom_id res chain seq x y z
N MET A 1 -12.32 11.34 -15.98
CA MET A 1 -11.52 10.19 -15.52
C MET A 1 -12.41 8.96 -15.41
N CYS A 2 -11.92 7.83 -15.87
CA CYS A 2 -12.66 6.58 -15.77
C CYS A 2 -12.78 6.15 -14.30
N PRO A 3 -14.01 5.92 -13.78
CA PRO A 3 -14.19 5.51 -12.38
C PRO A 3 -13.42 4.25 -12.00
N HIS A 4 -13.33 3.29 -12.91
CA HIS A 4 -12.59 2.05 -12.68
C HIS A 4 -11.09 2.33 -12.43
N ARG A 5 -10.49 3.20 -13.25
CA ARG A 5 -9.07 3.55 -13.10
C ARG A 5 -8.81 4.25 -11.76
N LEU A 6 -9.71 5.12 -11.36
CA LEU A 6 -9.61 5.84 -10.10
C LEU A 6 -9.66 4.87 -8.91
N VAL A 7 -10.59 3.92 -8.93
CA VAL A 7 -10.71 2.93 -7.87
C VAL A 7 -9.46 2.05 -7.81
N LEU A 8 -8.93 1.66 -8.95
CA LEU A 8 -7.68 0.87 -9.00
C LEU A 8 -6.53 1.65 -8.34
N GLU A 9 -6.43 2.95 -8.59
CA GLU A 9 -5.43 3.79 -7.93
C GLU A 9 -5.58 3.80 -6.42
N HIS A 10 -6.83 3.85 -5.93
CA HIS A 10 -7.10 3.84 -4.49
C HIS A 10 -6.60 2.56 -3.82
N VAL A 11 -6.92 1.40 -4.40
CA VAL A 11 -6.58 0.11 -3.77
C VAL A 11 -5.11 -0.26 -3.97
N THR A 12 -4.42 0.35 -4.93
CA THR A 12 -2.99 0.13 -5.16
C THR A 12 -2.11 1.24 -4.61
N SER A 13 -2.70 2.26 -3.99
CA SER A 13 -1.92 3.31 -3.33
C SER A 13 -1.15 2.72 -2.16
N ARG A 14 -0.05 3.38 -1.80
CA ARG A 14 0.83 2.89 -0.72
C ARG A 14 0.05 2.55 0.56
N TRP A 15 -0.72 3.49 1.05
CA TRP A 15 -1.45 3.30 2.32
C TRP A 15 -2.73 2.49 2.13
N GLY A 16 -3.35 2.57 0.95
CA GLY A 16 -4.53 1.75 0.62
C GLY A 16 -4.21 0.26 0.68
N VAL A 17 -3.10 -0.16 0.07
CA VAL A 17 -2.63 -1.55 0.12
C VAL A 17 -2.45 -2.01 1.56
N LEU A 18 -1.73 -1.22 2.37
CA LEU A 18 -1.41 -1.61 3.75
C LEU A 18 -2.65 -1.66 4.63
N ILE A 19 -3.57 -0.71 4.48
CA ILE A 19 -4.84 -0.69 5.23
C ILE A 19 -5.66 -1.92 4.89
N LEU A 20 -5.84 -2.22 3.61
CA LEU A 20 -6.65 -3.35 3.18
C LEU A 20 -6.09 -4.67 3.72
N ILE A 21 -4.79 -4.87 3.65
CA ILE A 21 -4.15 -6.08 4.14
C ILE A 21 -4.30 -6.21 5.66
N GLU A 22 -4.08 -5.13 6.40
CA GLU A 22 -4.22 -5.15 7.87
C GLU A 22 -5.65 -5.47 8.29
N LEU A 23 -6.63 -4.90 7.62
CA LEU A 23 -8.03 -5.12 7.96
C LEU A 23 -8.54 -6.51 7.58
N LEU A 24 -7.80 -7.26 6.76
CA LEU A 24 -8.12 -8.68 6.51
C LEU A 24 -8.01 -9.51 7.78
N ASP A 25 -7.09 -9.17 8.66
CA ASP A 25 -6.86 -9.89 9.90
C ASP A 25 -8.03 -9.68 10.88
N ARG A 26 -8.39 -8.43 11.14
CA ARG A 26 -9.46 -8.07 12.07
C ARG A 26 -9.80 -6.59 11.97
N PRO A 27 -10.95 -6.17 12.54
CA PRO A 27 -11.21 -4.75 12.69
C PRO A 27 -10.16 -4.07 13.56
N HIS A 28 -9.90 -2.80 13.29
CA HIS A 28 -8.93 -2.00 14.03
C HIS A 28 -9.52 -0.65 14.40
N ARG A 29 -9.11 -0.12 15.56
CA ARG A 29 -9.29 1.29 15.88
C ARG A 29 -8.30 2.10 15.05
N PHE A 30 -8.57 3.39 14.91
CA PHE A 30 -7.70 4.30 14.16
C PHE A 30 -6.24 4.23 14.64
N SER A 31 -6.02 4.30 15.95
CA SER A 31 -4.66 4.27 16.52
C SER A 31 -3.95 2.95 16.29
N GLU A 32 -4.69 1.84 16.39
CA GLU A 32 -4.14 0.52 16.12
C GLU A 32 -3.74 0.38 14.65
N LEU A 33 -4.60 0.84 13.76
CA LEU A 33 -4.35 0.80 12.32
C LEU A 33 -3.15 1.66 11.96
N ARG A 34 -3.05 2.85 12.55
CA ARG A 34 -1.92 3.75 12.31
C ARG A 34 -0.60 3.11 12.71
N ARG A 35 -0.56 2.43 13.86
CA ARG A 35 0.65 1.71 14.29
C ARG A 35 0.97 0.54 13.38
N ALA A 36 -0.05 -0.22 12.99
CA ALA A 36 0.13 -1.39 12.14
C ALA A 36 0.72 -1.02 10.77
N VAL A 37 0.12 -0.04 10.09
CA VAL A 37 0.60 0.37 8.78
C VAL A 37 1.92 1.13 8.87
N GLY A 38 2.18 1.81 9.99
CA GLY A 38 3.41 2.57 10.21
C GLY A 38 4.66 1.70 10.36
N ARG A 39 4.50 0.40 10.60
CA ARG A 39 5.64 -0.53 10.71
C ARG A 39 6.37 -0.73 9.39
N PHE A 40 5.75 -0.35 8.27
CA PHE A 40 6.30 -0.56 6.93
C PHE A 40 7.01 0.69 6.40
N GLY A 41 7.73 1.41 7.25
CA GLY A 41 8.51 2.58 6.84
C GLY A 41 8.46 3.71 7.86
N ARG A 42 8.40 4.96 7.36
CA ARG A 42 8.44 6.16 8.21
C ARG A 42 7.16 6.41 8.99
N GLY A 43 6.16 5.58 8.79
CA GLY A 43 4.86 5.80 9.38
C GLY A 43 3.97 6.65 8.48
N VAL A 44 2.72 6.80 8.90
CA VAL A 44 1.70 7.56 8.17
C VAL A 44 1.19 8.69 9.06
N SER A 45 1.00 9.88 8.49
CA SER A 45 0.39 10.99 9.23
C SER A 45 -1.09 10.71 9.48
N GLU A 46 -1.65 11.30 10.53
CA GLU A 46 -3.09 11.18 10.80
C GLU A 46 -3.92 11.66 9.63
N LYS A 47 -3.49 12.77 9.02
CA LYS A 47 -4.18 13.34 7.86
C LYS A 47 -4.21 12.37 6.69
N MET A 48 -3.07 11.78 6.35
CA MET A 48 -2.99 10.84 5.22
C MET A 48 -3.79 9.58 5.48
N LEU A 49 -3.70 9.03 6.69
CA LEU A 49 -4.48 7.85 7.07
C LEU A 49 -5.97 8.14 7.00
N THR A 50 -6.41 9.28 7.54
CA THR A 50 -7.81 9.70 7.50
C THR A 50 -8.30 9.84 6.06
N GLN A 51 -7.53 10.49 5.20
CA GLN A 51 -7.89 10.67 3.79
C GLN A 51 -8.01 9.34 3.06
N THR A 52 -7.06 8.44 3.30
CA THR A 52 -7.07 7.12 2.65
C THR A 52 -8.27 6.30 3.12
N LEU A 53 -8.55 6.31 4.42
CA LEU A 53 -9.71 5.61 4.98
C LEU A 53 -11.02 6.16 4.42
N GLN A 54 -11.14 7.48 4.31
CA GLN A 54 -12.33 8.10 3.74
C GLN A 54 -12.53 7.72 2.28
N THR A 55 -11.44 7.64 1.52
CA THR A 55 -11.48 7.23 0.12
C THR A 55 -11.97 5.77 -0.01
N LEU A 56 -11.43 4.87 0.80
CA LEU A 56 -11.83 3.46 0.79
C LEU A 56 -13.26 3.28 1.30
N GLU A 57 -13.68 4.08 2.26
CA GLU A 57 -15.06 4.09 2.76
C GLU A 57 -16.02 4.54 1.66
N ARG A 58 -15.68 5.62 0.95
CA ARG A 58 -16.49 6.13 -0.16
C ARG A 58 -16.63 5.10 -1.27
N ASP A 59 -15.59 4.34 -1.54
CA ASP A 59 -15.62 3.28 -2.57
C ASP A 59 -16.38 2.03 -2.11
N GLY A 60 -16.79 1.97 -0.84
CA GLY A 60 -17.55 0.84 -0.32
C GLY A 60 -16.69 -0.33 0.18
N PHE A 61 -15.40 -0.13 0.35
CA PHE A 61 -14.48 -1.19 0.80
C PHE A 61 -14.27 -1.23 2.31
N VAL A 62 -14.41 -0.07 2.97
CA VAL A 62 -14.19 0.06 4.40
C VAL A 62 -15.45 0.58 5.08
N HIS A 63 -15.79 -0.02 6.21
CA HIS A 63 -16.88 0.41 7.07
C HIS A 63 -16.29 1.14 8.28
N ARG A 64 -16.82 2.32 8.56
CA ARG A 64 -16.45 3.12 9.72
C ARG A 64 -17.58 3.05 10.74
N ASP A 65 -17.28 2.52 11.91
CA ASP A 65 -18.26 2.36 12.97
C ASP A 65 -17.90 3.26 14.16
N ALA A 66 -18.60 4.37 14.28
CA ALA A 66 -18.42 5.32 15.39
C ALA A 66 -19.25 4.86 16.57
N LYS A 67 -18.61 4.45 17.65
CA LYS A 67 -19.29 3.99 18.85
C LYS A 67 -19.72 5.18 19.71
N PRO A 68 -20.97 5.21 20.21
CA PRO A 68 -21.45 6.30 21.07
C PRO A 68 -21.03 6.07 22.53
N VAL A 69 -19.73 5.97 22.76
CA VAL A 69 -19.14 5.75 24.08
C VAL A 69 -18.23 6.92 24.47
N ILE A 70 -17.86 6.98 25.75
CA ILE A 70 -16.94 7.99 26.28
C ILE A 70 -15.73 7.27 26.85
N PRO A 71 -14.50 7.54 26.33
CA PRO A 71 -14.17 8.42 25.21
C PRO A 71 -14.67 7.87 23.88
N PRO A 72 -14.83 8.73 22.86
CA PRO A 72 -15.28 8.29 21.53
C PRO A 72 -14.38 7.22 20.96
N ARG A 73 -15.00 6.25 20.31
CA ARG A 73 -14.29 5.14 19.68
C ARG A 73 -14.77 4.95 18.25
N VAL A 74 -13.82 4.80 17.33
CA VAL A 74 -14.13 4.51 15.94
C VAL A 74 -13.41 3.24 15.54
N ASP A 75 -14.16 2.26 15.08
CA ASP A 75 -13.63 0.99 14.56
C ASP A 75 -13.75 0.96 13.04
N TYR A 76 -12.70 0.50 12.38
CA TYR A 76 -12.68 0.30 10.95
C TYR A 76 -12.65 -1.18 10.63
N SER A 77 -13.41 -1.59 9.63
CA SER A 77 -13.46 -2.97 9.19
C SER A 77 -13.69 -3.03 7.69
N LEU A 78 -13.43 -4.19 7.09
CA LEU A 78 -13.73 -4.40 5.68
C LEU A 78 -15.21 -4.74 5.50
N THR A 79 -15.79 -4.20 4.44
CA THR A 79 -17.08 -4.68 3.94
C THR A 79 -16.85 -6.01 3.21
N ALA A 80 -17.92 -6.70 2.81
CA ALA A 80 -17.79 -7.89 1.97
C ALA A 80 -17.03 -7.56 0.68
N LEU A 81 -17.36 -6.42 0.07
CA LEU A 81 -16.68 -5.97 -1.16
C LEU A 81 -15.21 -5.65 -0.87
N GLY A 82 -14.94 -4.99 0.25
CA GLY A 82 -13.56 -4.68 0.69
C GLY A 82 -12.74 -5.92 0.94
N ARG A 83 -13.34 -6.97 1.48
CA ARG A 83 -12.64 -8.23 1.69
C ARG A 83 -12.23 -8.86 0.37
N GLU A 84 -13.10 -8.83 -0.63
CA GLU A 84 -12.78 -9.35 -1.96
C GLU A 84 -11.57 -8.64 -2.56
N VAL A 85 -11.55 -7.32 -2.56
CA VAL A 85 -10.43 -6.57 -3.14
C VAL A 85 -9.17 -6.71 -2.30
N ALA A 86 -9.30 -6.74 -0.99
CA ALA A 86 -8.16 -6.89 -0.08
C ALA A 86 -7.44 -8.23 -0.29
N GLU A 87 -8.18 -9.29 -0.57
CA GLU A 87 -7.59 -10.59 -0.87
C GLU A 87 -6.78 -10.56 -2.17
N GLN A 88 -7.26 -9.84 -3.20
CA GLN A 88 -6.52 -9.65 -4.44
C GLN A 88 -5.23 -8.86 -4.22
N VAL A 89 -5.31 -7.80 -3.44
CA VAL A 89 -4.15 -6.97 -3.10
C VAL A 89 -3.12 -7.79 -2.32
N ARG A 90 -3.57 -8.57 -1.33
CA ARG A 90 -2.68 -9.43 -0.56
C ARG A 90 -2.02 -10.48 -1.44
N ALA A 91 -2.77 -11.10 -2.35
CA ALA A 91 -2.22 -12.08 -3.28
C ALA A 91 -1.10 -11.48 -4.12
N LEU A 92 -1.30 -10.25 -4.61
CA LEU A 92 -0.27 -9.54 -5.37
C LEU A 92 0.96 -9.26 -4.51
N ALA A 93 0.76 -8.80 -3.28
CA ALA A 93 1.85 -8.54 -2.35
C ALA A 93 2.66 -9.80 -2.06
N LEU A 94 1.98 -10.93 -1.84
CA LEU A 94 2.66 -12.21 -1.61
C LEU A 94 3.41 -12.69 -2.84
N TRP A 95 2.85 -12.46 -4.03
CA TRP A 95 3.52 -12.82 -5.27
C TRP A 95 4.83 -12.04 -5.43
N THR A 96 4.81 -10.72 -5.18
CA THR A 96 6.02 -9.90 -5.29
C THR A 96 7.08 -10.36 -4.28
N GLU A 97 6.67 -10.66 -3.07
CA GLU A 97 7.57 -11.16 -2.01
C GLU A 97 8.23 -12.48 -2.44
N ALA A 98 7.43 -13.39 -2.98
CA ALA A 98 7.94 -14.70 -3.42
C ALA A 98 8.91 -14.60 -4.60
N ARG A 99 8.83 -13.53 -5.38
CA ARG A 99 9.66 -13.33 -6.58
C ARG A 99 10.81 -12.35 -6.39
N MET A 100 11.04 -11.89 -5.16
CA MET A 100 12.10 -10.88 -4.91
C MET A 100 13.49 -11.36 -5.28
N GLY A 101 13.76 -12.66 -5.21
CA GLY A 101 15.04 -13.20 -5.70
C GLY A 101 15.25 -12.91 -7.18
N GLU A 102 14.25 -13.19 -8.00
CA GLU A 102 14.31 -12.96 -9.45
C GLU A 102 14.34 -11.47 -9.79
N VAL A 103 13.53 -10.68 -9.08
CA VAL A 103 13.49 -9.23 -9.25
C VAL A 103 14.83 -8.60 -8.87
N GLY A 104 15.42 -9.04 -7.75
CA GLY A 104 16.73 -8.56 -7.30
C GLY A 104 17.83 -8.85 -8.31
N GLU A 105 17.83 -10.05 -8.87
CA GLU A 105 18.79 -10.41 -9.92
C GLU A 105 18.64 -9.54 -11.16
N ALA A 106 17.39 -9.27 -11.57
CA ALA A 106 17.12 -8.41 -12.73
C ALA A 106 17.62 -6.99 -12.48
N ARG A 107 17.38 -6.46 -11.27
CA ARG A 107 17.84 -5.13 -10.89
C ARG A 107 19.36 -5.04 -10.87
N GLU A 108 20.03 -6.06 -10.34
CA GLU A 108 21.49 -6.12 -10.33
C GLU A 108 22.09 -6.13 -11.75
N ARG A 109 21.48 -6.91 -12.66
CA ARG A 109 21.93 -6.94 -14.06
C ARG A 109 21.77 -5.58 -14.74
N TYR A 110 20.63 -4.94 -14.49
CA TYR A 110 20.35 -3.61 -15.05
C TYR A 110 21.37 -2.58 -14.53
N ASP A 111 21.58 -2.54 -13.21
CA ASP A 111 22.48 -1.59 -12.59
C ASP A 111 23.93 -1.81 -13.02
N ALA A 112 24.36 -3.06 -13.14
CA ALA A 112 25.70 -3.40 -13.62
C ALA A 112 25.92 -2.95 -15.06
N ALA A 113 24.93 -3.19 -15.93
CA ALA A 113 25.00 -2.76 -17.33
C ALA A 113 25.06 -1.24 -17.44
N LYS A 114 24.28 -0.55 -16.61
CA LYS A 114 24.24 0.91 -16.60
C LYS A 114 25.56 1.50 -16.08
N ARG A 115 26.16 0.90 -15.06
CA ARG A 115 27.48 1.30 -14.54
C ARG A 115 28.58 1.10 -15.59
N ALA A 116 28.56 -0.04 -16.29
CA ALA A 116 29.52 -0.33 -17.35
C ALA A 116 29.40 0.68 -18.48
N LEU A 117 28.17 1.04 -18.87
CA LEU A 117 27.95 2.04 -19.92
C LEU A 117 28.42 3.42 -19.48
N GLY A 118 28.15 3.81 -18.23
CA GLY A 118 28.62 5.07 -17.66
C GLY A 118 30.13 5.15 -17.57
N ALA A 119 30.80 4.05 -17.17
CA ALA A 119 32.25 3.97 -17.12
C ALA A 119 32.87 4.10 -18.50
N ALA A 120 32.28 3.42 -19.52
CA ALA A 120 32.75 3.52 -20.90
C ALA A 120 32.64 4.96 -21.43
N THR A 121 31.56 5.66 -21.05
CA THR A 121 31.35 7.06 -21.43
C THR A 121 32.40 7.99 -20.78
N GLN A 122 32.72 7.74 -19.53
CA GLN A 122 33.70 8.51 -18.77
C GLN A 122 35.14 8.32 -19.31
N ASP A 123 35.41 7.15 -19.85
CA ASP A 123 36.74 6.80 -20.38
C ASP A 123 36.95 7.29 -21.81
N ASP A 124 35.94 7.89 -22.45
CA ASP A 124 36.06 8.43 -23.80
C ASP A 124 36.94 9.69 -23.78
N PRO A 125 38.08 9.69 -24.41
CA PRO A 125 39.01 10.83 -24.41
C PRO A 125 38.45 12.07 -25.09
N ARG A 126 37.35 11.94 -25.82
CA ARG A 126 36.68 13.05 -26.49
C ARG A 126 35.55 13.65 -25.67
N ALA A 127 35.26 13.08 -24.53
CA ALA A 127 34.20 13.54 -23.65
C ALA A 127 34.63 14.78 -22.85
#